data_4d5fc5ad01c34f046efe542cbf489440
#
_entry.id   4d5fc5ad01c34f046efe542cbf489440
#
_cell.length_a   1.000
_cell.length_b   1.000
_cell.length_c   1.000
_cell.angle_alpha   90.00
_cell.angle_beta   90.00
_cell.angle_gamma   90.00
#
_symmetry.space_group_name_H-M   'P 1'
#
loop_
_entity.id
_entity.type
_entity.pdbx_description
1 polymer ?
#
loop_
_entity_poly.entity_id
_entity_poly.type
_entity_poly.pdbx_seq_one_letter_code
_entity_poly.pdbx_strand_id
1 'polypeptide(L)'
;MIRTVYLNGTYLPENEAKVSIFDRGFLFADGVYEVTSVLGGKLIDFQGHALRLARSLSELGMRNPIETADLLEVHRELVRVNDIDEGLIYLQITRGAAADRDFAYPSEDTLPTIVLFTQNKPGLADSPVAKVGIKVISIADQRWGRRDIKTVQLLYPSMGKMMAKAAGCDDA
;
A
#
# COMPACT_ATOMS: atom_id res chain seq x y z
N MET A 1 -21.40 -6.18 -1.95
CA MET A 1 -20.65 -6.97 -2.98
C MET A 1 -19.31 -7.35 -2.38
N ILE A 2 -18.84 -8.59 -2.53
CA ILE A 2 -17.48 -8.99 -2.09
C ILE A 2 -16.49 -8.41 -3.09
N ARG A 3 -15.48 -7.72 -2.58
CA ARG A 3 -14.46 -7.05 -3.38
C ARG A 3 -13.50 -8.08 -3.99
N THR A 4 -13.13 -7.89 -5.26
CA THR A 4 -12.06 -8.62 -5.90
C THR A 4 -10.71 -7.99 -5.55
N VAL A 5 -9.74 -8.79 -5.17
CA VAL A 5 -8.36 -8.39 -4.88
C VAL A 5 -7.39 -9.15 -5.79
N TYR A 6 -6.16 -8.66 -5.90
CA TYR A 6 -5.09 -9.34 -6.61
C TYR A 6 -4.04 -9.83 -5.61
N LEU A 7 -3.70 -11.11 -5.66
CA LEU A 7 -2.68 -11.73 -4.83
C LEU A 7 -1.81 -12.66 -5.68
N ASN A 8 -0.52 -12.37 -5.76
CA ASN A 8 0.51 -13.23 -6.38
C ASN A 8 0.12 -13.77 -7.77
N GLY A 9 -0.40 -12.92 -8.65
CA GLY A 9 -0.77 -13.29 -10.02
C GLY A 9 -2.23 -13.69 -10.21
N THR A 10 -3.04 -13.74 -9.15
CA THR A 10 -4.42 -14.22 -9.21
C THR A 10 -5.42 -13.20 -8.69
N TYR A 11 -6.54 -13.03 -9.39
CA TYR A 11 -7.69 -12.27 -8.89
C TYR A 11 -8.59 -13.17 -8.07
N LEU A 12 -8.88 -12.76 -6.83
CA LEU A 12 -9.62 -13.54 -5.84
C LEU A 12 -10.67 -12.69 -5.14
N PRO A 13 -11.76 -13.27 -4.62
CA PRO A 13 -12.58 -12.63 -3.61
C PRO A 13 -11.75 -12.31 -2.36
N GLU A 14 -11.93 -11.14 -1.75
CA GLU A 14 -11.12 -10.69 -0.59
C GLU A 14 -11.13 -11.65 0.59
N ASN A 15 -12.21 -12.40 0.80
CA ASN A 15 -12.34 -13.41 1.87
C ASN A 15 -11.57 -14.71 1.59
N GLU A 16 -11.09 -14.91 0.38
CA GLU A 16 -10.27 -16.06 -0.02
C GLU A 16 -8.78 -15.73 -0.09
N ALA A 17 -8.43 -14.44 -0.16
CA ALA A 17 -7.05 -13.99 -0.22
C ALA A 17 -6.35 -14.18 1.13
N LYS A 18 -5.31 -15.01 1.15
CA LYS A 18 -4.56 -15.37 2.36
C LYS A 18 -3.07 -15.22 2.12
N VAL A 19 -2.38 -14.63 3.09
CA VAL A 19 -0.92 -14.50 3.11
C VAL A 19 -0.38 -15.38 4.24
N SER A 20 0.80 -15.97 4.03
CA SER A 20 1.45 -16.80 5.06
C SER A 20 1.73 -15.99 6.33
N ILE A 21 1.56 -16.62 7.51
CA ILE A 21 2.01 -16.03 8.79
C ILE A 21 3.53 -15.87 8.86
N PHE A 22 4.29 -16.54 7.99
CA PHE A 22 5.74 -16.39 7.84
C PHE A 22 6.13 -15.33 6.82
N ASP A 23 5.16 -14.60 6.24
CA ASP A 23 5.47 -13.47 5.37
C ASP A 23 6.24 -12.39 6.14
N ARG A 24 7.36 -11.93 5.56
CA ARG A 24 8.25 -10.98 6.23
C ARG A 24 7.61 -9.60 6.40
N GLY A 25 6.65 -9.23 5.56
CA GLY A 25 5.84 -8.03 5.76
C GLY A 25 5.05 -8.10 7.07
N PHE A 26 4.48 -9.27 7.39
CA PHE A 26 3.78 -9.51 8.65
C PHE A 26 4.72 -9.57 9.87
N LEU A 27 5.87 -10.25 9.74
CA LEU A 27 6.76 -10.50 10.88
C LEU A 27 7.71 -9.32 11.18
N PHE A 28 8.15 -8.56 10.16
CA PHE A 28 9.22 -7.57 10.26
C PHE A 28 8.89 -6.21 9.62
N ALA A 29 7.70 -6.04 9.06
CA ALA A 29 7.38 -4.92 8.17
C ALA A 29 8.38 -4.80 6.99
N ASP A 30 8.95 -5.93 6.54
CA ASP A 30 9.90 -6.01 5.42
C ASP A 30 9.14 -5.98 4.10
N GLY A 31 8.73 -4.77 3.71
CA GLY A 31 7.94 -4.53 2.52
C GLY A 31 7.71 -3.04 2.26
N VAL A 32 7.23 -2.77 1.06
CA VAL A 32 6.93 -1.43 0.56
C VAL A 32 5.48 -1.36 0.09
N TYR A 33 4.92 -0.16 0.00
CA TYR A 33 3.55 0.03 -0.45
C TYR A 33 3.41 1.27 -1.33
N GLU A 34 2.34 1.30 -2.11
CA GLU A 34 1.87 2.47 -2.84
C GLU A 34 0.36 2.61 -2.72
N VAL A 35 -0.12 3.83 -2.90
CA VAL A 35 -1.55 4.13 -2.94
C VAL A 35 -1.81 5.03 -4.14
N THR A 36 -2.51 4.49 -5.14
CA THR A 36 -2.88 5.22 -6.36
C THR A 36 -4.32 5.69 -6.25
N SER A 37 -4.57 6.99 -6.41
CA SER A 37 -5.92 7.53 -6.44
C SER A 37 -6.62 7.20 -7.76
N VAL A 38 -7.94 7.01 -7.68
CA VAL A 38 -8.84 6.80 -8.82
C VAL A 38 -9.87 7.92 -8.82
N LEU A 39 -9.98 8.66 -9.92
CA LEU A 39 -10.97 9.72 -10.12
C LEU A 39 -11.61 9.58 -11.50
N GLY A 40 -12.95 9.49 -11.56
CA GLY A 40 -13.68 9.22 -12.80
C GLY A 40 -13.24 7.92 -13.46
N GLY A 41 -12.99 6.86 -12.68
CA GLY A 41 -12.49 5.57 -13.15
C GLY A 41 -11.04 5.58 -13.68
N LYS A 42 -10.30 6.70 -13.53
CA LYS A 42 -8.94 6.87 -14.06
C LYS A 42 -7.90 6.88 -12.95
N LEU A 43 -6.77 6.21 -13.17
CA LEU A 43 -5.63 6.22 -12.29
C LEU A 43 -4.93 7.59 -12.32
N ILE A 44 -4.64 8.16 -11.17
CA ILE A 44 -3.94 9.44 -11.04
C ILE A 44 -2.46 9.16 -10.76
N ASP A 45 -1.60 9.73 -11.59
CA ASP A 45 -0.11 9.67 -11.48
C ASP A 45 0.46 8.24 -11.30
N PHE A 46 -0.12 7.25 -11.98
CA PHE A 46 0.36 5.86 -11.90
C PHE A 46 1.86 5.74 -12.16
N GLN A 47 2.38 6.50 -13.15
CA GLN A 47 3.80 6.43 -13.49
C GLN A 47 4.71 6.91 -12.36
N GLY A 48 4.34 7.98 -11.66
CA GLY A 48 5.07 8.48 -10.49
C GLY A 48 5.07 7.46 -9.36
N HIS A 49 3.94 6.79 -9.11
CA HIS A 49 3.83 5.70 -8.13
C HIS A 49 4.70 4.50 -8.52
N ALA A 50 4.69 4.07 -9.78
CA ALA A 50 5.49 2.95 -10.27
C ALA A 50 7.01 3.22 -10.15
N LEU A 51 7.46 4.43 -10.47
CA LEU A 51 8.86 4.86 -10.31
C LEU A 51 9.29 4.85 -8.83
N ARG A 52 8.44 5.36 -7.93
CA ARG A 52 8.74 5.35 -6.49
C ARG A 52 8.74 3.94 -5.93
N LEU A 53 7.83 3.07 -6.37
CA LEU A 53 7.81 1.65 -6.02
C LEU A 53 9.13 0.98 -6.40
N ALA A 54 9.56 1.11 -7.67
CA ALA A 54 10.80 0.53 -8.17
C ALA A 54 12.02 1.01 -7.37
N ARG A 55 12.11 2.32 -7.07
CA ARG A 55 13.14 2.87 -6.21
C ARG A 55 13.11 2.26 -4.81
N SER A 56 11.93 2.19 -4.16
CA SER A 56 11.79 1.66 -2.81
C SER A 56 12.19 0.18 -2.73
N LEU A 57 11.82 -0.62 -3.72
CA LEU A 57 12.25 -2.03 -3.84
C LEU A 57 13.77 -2.13 -3.98
N SER A 58 14.38 -1.33 -4.85
CA SER A 58 15.84 -1.30 -5.08
C SER A 58 16.60 -0.92 -3.82
N GLU A 59 16.15 0.08 -3.06
CA GLU A 59 16.79 0.51 -1.79
C GLU A 59 16.77 -0.58 -0.71
N LEU A 60 15.80 -1.49 -0.75
CA LEU A 60 15.73 -2.65 0.16
C LEU A 60 16.37 -3.92 -0.44
N GLY A 61 16.94 -3.87 -1.64
CA GLY A 61 17.45 -5.04 -2.34
C GLY A 61 16.35 -6.09 -2.58
N MET A 62 15.14 -5.65 -2.88
CA MET A 62 14.00 -6.52 -3.16
C MET A 62 13.79 -6.65 -4.67
N ARG A 63 13.55 -7.87 -5.14
CA ARG A 63 13.16 -8.11 -6.53
C ARG A 63 11.75 -7.55 -6.79
N ASN A 64 11.58 -6.85 -7.91
CA ASN A 64 10.24 -6.48 -8.36
C ASN A 64 9.55 -7.74 -8.94
N PRO A 65 8.38 -8.16 -8.40
CA PRO A 65 7.71 -9.37 -8.87
C PRO A 65 6.86 -9.18 -10.14
N ILE A 66 6.72 -7.95 -10.64
CA ILE A 66 5.82 -7.62 -11.75
C ILE A 66 6.38 -6.48 -12.59
N GLU A 67 6.28 -6.60 -13.91
CA GLU A 67 6.65 -5.52 -14.82
C GLU A 67 5.66 -4.34 -14.74
N THR A 68 6.14 -3.11 -14.99
CA THR A 68 5.31 -1.89 -14.87
C THR A 68 4.08 -1.91 -15.77
N ALA A 69 4.19 -2.47 -16.98
CA ALA A 69 3.07 -2.59 -17.90
C ALA A 69 1.98 -3.52 -17.36
N ASP A 70 2.38 -4.69 -16.85
CA ASP A 70 1.45 -5.65 -16.25
C ASP A 70 0.82 -5.09 -14.96
N LEU A 71 1.61 -4.37 -14.16
CA LEU A 71 1.10 -3.70 -12.97
C LEU A 71 0.02 -2.67 -13.32
N LEU A 72 0.18 -1.93 -14.42
CA LEU A 72 -0.84 -0.99 -14.91
C LEU A 72 -2.14 -1.72 -15.26
N GLU A 73 -2.03 -2.85 -15.96
CA GLU A 73 -3.22 -3.65 -16.31
C GLU A 73 -3.92 -4.24 -15.10
N VAL A 74 -3.17 -4.67 -14.07
CA VAL A 74 -3.74 -5.10 -12.79
C VAL A 74 -4.52 -3.97 -12.11
N HIS A 75 -3.97 -2.75 -12.11
CA HIS A 75 -4.69 -1.59 -11.56
C HIS A 75 -5.99 -1.31 -12.31
N ARG A 76 -5.93 -1.29 -13.65
CA ARG A 76 -7.11 -1.07 -14.51
C ARG A 76 -8.19 -2.12 -14.32
N GLU A 77 -7.78 -3.37 -14.25
CA GLU A 77 -8.72 -4.48 -14.05
C GLU A 77 -9.39 -4.39 -12.66
N LEU A 78 -8.64 -4.08 -11.60
CA LEU A 78 -9.23 -3.91 -10.26
C LEU A 78 -10.23 -2.74 -10.21
N VAL A 79 -9.96 -1.62 -10.90
CA VAL A 79 -10.93 -0.52 -11.06
C VAL A 79 -12.20 -1.01 -11.73
N ARG A 80 -12.05 -1.74 -12.85
CA ARG A 80 -13.15 -2.24 -13.66
C ARG A 80 -14.03 -3.25 -12.91
N VAL A 81 -13.41 -4.30 -12.31
CA VAL A 81 -14.17 -5.40 -11.69
C VAL A 81 -14.83 -5.01 -10.37
N ASN A 82 -14.30 -3.99 -9.69
CA ASN A 82 -14.86 -3.46 -8.43
C ASN A 82 -15.71 -2.20 -8.64
N ASP A 83 -15.91 -1.78 -9.90
CA ASP A 83 -16.72 -0.62 -10.28
C ASP A 83 -16.32 0.66 -9.49
N ILE A 84 -15.03 1.00 -9.51
CA ILE A 84 -14.50 2.15 -8.79
C ILE A 84 -14.51 3.39 -9.68
N ASP A 85 -15.41 4.31 -9.42
CA ASP A 85 -15.40 5.65 -10.01
C ASP A 85 -14.45 6.59 -9.25
N GLU A 86 -14.63 6.69 -7.93
CA GLU A 86 -13.73 7.45 -7.04
C GLU A 86 -13.23 6.56 -5.91
N GLY A 87 -11.92 6.58 -5.69
CA GLY A 87 -11.33 5.71 -4.67
C GLY A 87 -9.82 5.64 -4.70
N LEU A 88 -9.32 4.56 -4.14
CA LEU A 88 -7.90 4.30 -4.00
C LEU A 88 -7.60 2.84 -4.39
N ILE A 89 -6.42 2.60 -4.94
CA ILE A 89 -5.83 1.27 -5.04
C ILE A 89 -4.62 1.22 -4.10
N TYR A 90 -4.66 0.32 -3.14
CA TYR A 90 -3.52 -0.02 -2.31
C TYR A 90 -2.72 -1.15 -2.97
N LEU A 91 -1.41 -0.99 -3.02
CA LEU A 91 -0.44 -2.00 -3.44
C LEU A 91 0.54 -2.23 -2.30
N GLN A 92 0.85 -3.49 -2.00
CA GLN A 92 1.93 -3.88 -1.10
C GLN A 92 2.77 -4.98 -1.73
N ILE A 93 4.10 -4.84 -1.61
CA ILE A 93 5.06 -5.89 -1.95
C ILE A 93 5.92 -6.15 -0.72
N THR A 94 5.99 -7.41 -0.30
CA THR A 94 6.88 -7.85 0.78
C THR A 94 8.01 -8.71 0.21
N ARG A 95 9.06 -8.98 1.01
CA ARG A 95 10.12 -9.90 0.60
C ARG A 95 9.63 -11.35 0.48
N GLY A 96 8.38 -11.64 0.87
CA GLY A 96 7.77 -12.95 0.81
C GLY A 96 7.89 -13.74 2.11
N ALA A 97 7.49 -15.01 2.04
CA ALA A 97 7.46 -15.92 3.18
C ALA A 97 8.67 -16.86 3.14
N ALA A 98 9.49 -16.84 4.18
CA ALA A 98 10.54 -17.83 4.43
C ALA A 98 9.96 -19.09 5.10
N ALA A 99 10.78 -20.13 5.23
CA ALA A 99 10.37 -21.36 5.91
C ALA A 99 10.15 -21.14 7.41
N ASP A 100 10.91 -20.22 8.04
CA ASP A 100 10.80 -19.88 9.46
C ASP A 100 11.20 -18.42 9.68
N ARG A 101 11.02 -17.93 10.92
CA ARG A 101 11.35 -16.56 11.31
C ARG A 101 12.84 -16.41 11.59
N ASP A 102 13.54 -15.63 10.76
CA ASP A 102 14.93 -15.22 10.96
C ASP A 102 15.09 -13.71 10.62
N PHE A 103 16.02 -13.02 11.30
CA PHE A 103 16.40 -11.65 10.97
C PHE A 103 17.22 -11.57 9.66
N ALA A 104 18.00 -12.58 9.34
CA ALA A 104 18.70 -12.67 8.07
C ALA A 104 17.68 -12.69 6.91
N TYR A 105 18.09 -12.11 5.77
CA TYR A 105 17.24 -12.20 4.58
C TYR A 105 17.17 -13.65 4.11
N PRO A 106 16.00 -14.08 3.62
CA PRO A 106 15.84 -15.42 3.08
C PRO A 106 16.63 -15.57 1.78
N SER A 107 16.73 -16.82 1.30
CA SER A 107 17.31 -17.15 0.00
C SER A 107 16.73 -16.26 -1.11
N GLU A 108 17.55 -15.95 -2.13
CA GLU A 108 17.15 -15.19 -3.33
C GLU A 108 16.01 -15.87 -4.13
N ASP A 109 15.81 -17.19 -3.92
CA ASP A 109 14.70 -17.94 -4.51
C ASP A 109 13.35 -17.63 -3.86
N THR A 110 13.33 -16.97 -2.70
CA THR A 110 12.08 -16.59 -2.04
C THR A 110 11.30 -15.60 -2.91
N LEU A 111 10.08 -15.98 -3.28
CA LEU A 111 9.23 -15.14 -4.10
C LEU A 111 8.63 -14.01 -3.27
N PRO A 112 8.71 -12.74 -3.71
CA PRO A 112 7.99 -11.65 -3.09
C PRO A 112 6.48 -11.92 -3.08
N THR A 113 5.79 -11.46 -2.04
CA THR A 113 4.33 -11.43 -2.01
C THR A 113 3.85 -10.08 -2.52
N ILE A 114 2.95 -10.07 -3.50
CA ILE A 114 2.31 -8.87 -4.03
C ILE A 114 0.81 -8.92 -3.81
N VAL A 115 0.26 -7.87 -3.19
CA VAL A 115 -1.17 -7.72 -2.91
C VAL A 115 -1.66 -6.38 -3.42
N LEU A 116 -2.80 -6.36 -4.13
CA LEU A 116 -3.51 -5.13 -4.46
C LEU A 116 -4.98 -5.26 -4.10
N PHE A 117 -5.56 -4.17 -3.60
CA PHE A 117 -7.00 -4.05 -3.39
C PHE A 117 -7.49 -2.62 -3.56
N THR A 118 -8.77 -2.46 -3.85
CA THR A 118 -9.42 -1.16 -4.00
C THR A 118 -10.11 -0.72 -2.72
N GLN A 119 -10.25 0.59 -2.55
CA GLN A 119 -11.14 1.22 -1.57
C GLN A 119 -12.06 2.19 -2.31
N ASN A 120 -13.36 1.99 -2.25
CA ASN A 120 -14.32 2.95 -2.78
C ASN A 120 -14.41 4.17 -1.86
N LYS A 121 -14.28 5.38 -2.41
CA LYS A 121 -14.27 6.66 -1.69
C LYS A 121 -15.09 7.72 -2.46
N PRO A 122 -16.41 7.57 -2.53
CA PRO A 122 -17.26 8.54 -3.23
C PRO A 122 -17.09 9.94 -2.65
N GLY A 123 -17.02 10.96 -3.48
CA GLY A 123 -16.81 12.35 -3.09
C GLY A 123 -15.34 12.71 -2.83
N LEU A 124 -14.39 11.88 -3.27
CA LEU A 124 -12.97 12.16 -3.12
C LEU A 124 -12.56 13.43 -3.87
N ALA A 125 -13.08 13.65 -5.08
CA ALA A 125 -12.80 14.82 -5.91
C ALA A 125 -13.35 16.11 -5.30
N ASP A 126 -14.53 16.05 -4.67
CA ASP A 126 -15.23 17.19 -4.06
C ASP A 126 -15.09 17.25 -2.53
N SER A 127 -14.03 16.68 -2.00
CA SER A 127 -13.79 16.62 -0.55
C SER A 127 -13.89 18.02 0.08
N PRO A 128 -14.72 18.24 1.09
CA PRO A 128 -14.81 19.52 1.82
C PRO A 128 -13.45 19.96 2.37
N VAL A 129 -12.58 19.04 2.72
CA VAL A 129 -11.22 19.28 3.22
C VAL A 129 -10.41 20.13 2.25
N ALA A 130 -10.59 19.99 0.94
CA ALA A 130 -9.94 20.81 -0.07
C ALA A 130 -10.30 22.31 0.02
N LYS A 131 -11.47 22.62 0.59
CA LYS A 131 -11.98 24.01 0.73
C LYS A 131 -11.72 24.60 2.12
N VAL A 132 -11.87 23.80 3.17
CA VAL A 132 -11.82 24.29 4.56
C VAL A 132 -10.52 23.92 5.30
N GLY A 133 -9.69 23.06 4.71
CA GLY A 133 -8.49 22.51 5.36
C GLY A 133 -8.79 21.49 6.46
N ILE A 134 -7.76 21.12 7.20
CA ILE A 134 -7.84 20.23 8.36
C ILE A 134 -7.14 20.87 9.56
N LYS A 135 -7.57 20.47 10.76
CA LYS A 135 -6.87 20.81 12.00
C LYS A 135 -5.78 19.79 12.27
N VAL A 136 -4.58 20.25 12.57
CA VAL A 136 -3.44 19.36 12.85
C VAL A 136 -2.77 19.73 14.17
N ILE A 137 -2.09 18.73 14.77
CA ILE A 137 -1.15 18.93 15.86
C ILE A 137 0.27 18.64 15.40
N SER A 138 1.27 19.22 16.05
CA SER A 138 2.67 18.87 15.83
C SER A 138 3.11 17.85 16.89
N ILE A 139 3.78 16.78 16.45
CA ILE A 139 4.38 15.76 17.31
C ILE A 139 5.83 15.53 16.92
N ALA A 140 6.65 14.97 17.83
CA ALA A 140 8.01 14.57 17.50
C ALA A 140 7.99 13.46 16.44
N ASP A 141 8.84 13.53 15.41
CA ASP A 141 8.96 12.49 14.39
C ASP A 141 9.84 11.33 14.91
N GLN A 142 9.20 10.23 15.27
CA GLN A 142 9.85 9.01 15.74
C GLN A 142 9.80 7.86 14.70
N ARG A 143 9.49 8.18 13.44
CA ARG A 143 9.57 7.18 12.37
C ARG A 143 11.03 6.75 12.16
N TRP A 144 11.22 5.58 11.54
CA TRP A 144 12.57 5.11 11.22
C TRP A 144 13.34 6.09 10.31
N GLY A 145 14.68 6.00 10.33
CA GLY A 145 15.57 6.99 9.69
C GLY A 145 15.46 7.07 8.16
N ARG A 146 15.10 5.96 7.47
CA ARG A 146 14.98 5.88 6.01
C ARG A 146 13.54 6.17 5.54
N ARG A 147 13.02 7.33 5.90
CA ARG A 147 11.66 7.77 5.48
C ARG A 147 11.49 8.01 3.98
N ASP A 148 12.61 8.08 3.27
CA ASP A 148 12.70 8.13 1.81
C ASP A 148 12.22 6.82 1.14
N ILE A 149 12.25 5.69 1.84
CA ILE A 149 11.72 4.40 1.40
C ILE A 149 10.28 4.25 1.92
N LYS A 150 9.34 4.02 1.02
CA LYS A 150 7.91 3.92 1.37
C LYS A 150 7.57 2.53 1.91
N THR A 151 8.06 2.23 3.13
CA THR A 151 7.87 0.93 3.80
C THR A 151 6.53 0.84 4.52
N VAL A 152 6.10 -0.39 4.81
CA VAL A 152 4.88 -0.70 5.58
C VAL A 152 5.01 -0.48 7.10
N GLN A 153 6.07 0.17 7.56
CA GLN A 153 6.26 0.55 8.98
C GLN A 153 5.39 1.75 9.36
N LEU A 154 4.09 1.52 9.47
CA LEU A 154 3.09 2.57 9.62
C LEU A 154 2.49 2.67 11.04
N LEU A 155 3.07 1.99 12.04
CA LEU A 155 2.57 2.04 13.41
C LEU A 155 2.65 3.47 13.98
N TYR A 156 3.79 4.16 13.81
CA TYR A 156 3.94 5.51 14.35
C TYR A 156 3.00 6.54 13.69
N PRO A 157 2.80 6.57 12.35
CA PRO A 157 1.74 7.37 11.73
C PRO A 157 0.34 7.08 12.29
N SER A 158 0.01 5.81 12.58
CA SER A 158 -1.26 5.45 13.20
C SER A 158 -1.38 6.00 14.63
N MET A 159 -0.31 5.95 15.43
CA MET A 159 -0.26 6.56 16.75
C MET A 159 -0.45 8.08 16.67
N GLY A 160 0.23 8.76 15.75
CA GLY A 160 0.08 10.19 15.49
C GLY A 160 -1.37 10.57 15.17
N LYS A 161 -2.02 9.78 14.33
CA LYS A 161 -3.46 9.94 14.00
C LYS A 161 -4.35 9.81 15.24
N MET A 162 -4.05 8.87 16.14
CA MET A 162 -4.81 8.72 17.39
C MET A 162 -4.55 9.84 18.37
N MET A 163 -3.31 10.38 18.45
CA MET A 163 -3.00 11.55 19.26
C MET A 163 -3.74 12.79 18.75
N ALA A 164 -3.79 13.01 17.45
CA ALA A 164 -4.56 14.09 16.84
C ALA A 164 -6.05 13.99 17.19
N LYS A 165 -6.65 12.79 17.04
CA LYS A 165 -8.03 12.54 17.42
C LYS A 165 -8.31 12.86 18.90
N ALA A 166 -7.43 12.44 19.81
CA ALA A 166 -7.56 12.73 21.25
C ALA A 166 -7.50 14.22 21.53
N ALA A 167 -6.79 15.00 20.71
CA ALA A 167 -6.71 16.46 20.78
C ALA A 167 -7.85 17.20 20.02
N GLY A 168 -8.84 16.49 19.48
CA GLY A 168 -9.92 17.08 18.68
C GLY A 168 -9.47 17.60 17.31
N CYS A 169 -8.37 17.05 16.78
CA CYS A 169 -7.79 17.40 15.49
C CYS A 169 -7.92 16.26 14.46
N ASP A 170 -7.72 16.61 13.19
CA ASP A 170 -7.90 15.68 12.07
C ASP A 170 -6.66 14.85 11.80
N ASP A 171 -5.46 15.41 12.01
CA ASP A 171 -4.17 14.76 11.74
C ASP A 171 -3.02 15.34 12.59
N ALA A 172 -1.82 14.71 12.46
CA ALA A 172 -0.58 15.15 13.10
C ALA A 172 0.58 15.21 12.11
#